data_7cdec74081086e0b4774586825e77822
#
_entry.id   7cdec74081086e0b4774586825e77822
#
_cell.length_a   1.000
_cell.length_b   1.000
_cell.length_c   1.000
_cell.angle_alpha   90.00
_cell.angle_beta   90.00
_cell.angle_gamma   90.00
#
_symmetry.space_group_name_H-M   'P 1'
#
loop_
_entity.id
_entity.type
_entity.pdbx_description
1 polymer ?
#
loop_
_entity_poly.entity_id
_entity_poly.type
_entity_poly.pdbx_seq_one_letter_code
_entity_poly.pdbx_strand_id
1 'polypeptide(L)'
;MKHLALILSISLLLATYANAAPVVFIVRHAEKASADDKNPDLSVQGQKRADALAHILKDSQITSVFVTEFKRTQETAAPTARAGHVSPTVIPANDIGALVEKLRALNGNALVVGHGNTIPDLLKALGIATPVSIPEDDYTEIFAVFVGDAAQLLRLHYPF
;
A
#
# COMPACT_ATOMS: atom_id res chain seq x y z
N MET A 1 47.07 49.73 20.24
CA MET A 1 46.02 49.39 19.25
C MET A 1 45.83 47.88 19.32
N LYS A 2 44.75 47.42 19.95
CA LYS A 2 44.47 45.96 20.14
C LYS A 2 43.38 45.55 19.15
N HIS A 3 43.71 44.78 18.15
CA HIS A 3 42.75 44.25 17.19
C HIS A 3 42.03 43.05 17.80
N LEU A 4 40.74 43.26 18.12
CA LEU A 4 39.84 42.23 18.60
C LEU A 4 39.30 41.46 17.35
N ALA A 5 39.80 40.26 17.12
CA ALA A 5 39.29 39.39 16.05
C ALA A 5 38.00 38.74 16.52
N LEU A 6 36.87 39.12 15.92
CA LEU A 6 35.54 38.51 16.12
C LEU A 6 35.45 37.23 15.30
N ILE A 7 35.57 36.08 15.96
CA ILE A 7 35.38 34.77 15.30
C ILE A 7 33.85 34.51 15.23
N LEU A 8 33.29 34.65 14.04
CA LEU A 8 31.89 34.32 13.76
C LEU A 8 31.76 32.80 13.55
N SER A 9 31.35 32.08 14.61
CA SER A 9 31.07 30.62 14.50
C SER A 9 29.76 30.42 13.77
N ILE A 10 29.82 30.01 12.50
CA ILE A 10 28.64 29.60 11.73
C ILE A 10 28.34 28.16 12.12
N SER A 11 27.38 27.95 13.02
CA SER A 11 26.83 26.64 13.33
C SER A 11 25.93 26.21 12.16
N LEU A 12 26.46 25.31 11.31
CA LEU A 12 25.68 24.67 10.24
C LEU A 12 24.71 23.68 10.88
N LEU A 13 23.45 24.10 11.07
CA LEU A 13 22.37 23.16 11.44
C LEU A 13 22.16 22.21 10.27
N LEU A 14 22.69 21.01 10.35
CA LEU A 14 22.32 19.88 9.50
C LEU A 14 20.88 19.48 9.87
N ALA A 15 19.90 20.03 9.15
CA ALA A 15 18.53 19.54 9.23
C ALA A 15 18.54 18.10 8.69
N THR A 16 18.49 17.13 9.58
CA THR A 16 18.20 15.75 9.19
C THR A 16 16.76 15.71 8.71
N TYR A 17 16.56 15.64 7.41
CA TYR A 17 15.25 15.33 6.86
C TYR A 17 14.90 13.92 7.32
N ALA A 18 14.06 13.79 8.33
CA ALA A 18 13.43 12.53 8.67
C ALA A 18 12.58 12.14 7.45
N ASN A 19 13.05 11.19 6.66
CA ASN A 19 12.19 10.58 5.64
C ASN A 19 10.98 9.99 6.36
N ALA A 20 9.79 10.47 6.02
CA ALA A 20 8.56 9.87 6.52
C ALA A 20 8.54 8.39 6.14
N ALA A 21 8.13 7.54 7.09
CA ALA A 21 8.01 6.12 6.82
C ALA A 21 7.06 5.88 5.64
N PRO A 22 7.41 4.97 4.71
CA PRO A 22 6.53 4.63 3.61
C PRO A 22 5.17 4.16 4.09
N VAL A 23 4.12 4.56 3.38
CA VAL A 23 2.76 4.08 3.61
C VAL A 23 2.42 3.01 2.60
N VAL A 24 2.01 1.84 3.09
CA VAL A 24 1.52 0.73 2.28
C VAL A 24 -0.01 0.70 2.39
N PHE A 25 -0.69 0.98 1.27
CA PHE A 25 -2.14 0.84 1.16
C PHE A 25 -2.46 -0.59 0.74
N ILE A 26 -3.13 -1.34 1.60
CA ILE A 26 -3.47 -2.74 1.38
C ILE A 26 -4.97 -2.83 1.22
N VAL A 27 -5.42 -3.44 0.12
CA VAL A 27 -6.84 -3.65 -0.18
C VAL A 27 -7.09 -5.08 -0.64
N ARG A 28 -8.28 -5.57 -0.37
CA ARG A 28 -8.78 -6.78 -1.03
C ARG A 28 -9.10 -6.45 -2.50
N HIS A 29 -8.91 -7.42 -3.41
CA HIS A 29 -9.41 -7.31 -4.78
C HIS A 29 -10.90 -6.94 -4.79
N ALA A 30 -11.34 -6.20 -5.80
CA ALA A 30 -12.73 -5.80 -5.97
C ALA A 30 -13.64 -6.96 -6.41
N GLU A 31 -14.93 -6.70 -6.56
CA GLU A 31 -15.96 -7.70 -6.82
C GLU A 31 -15.71 -8.48 -8.11
N LYS A 32 -15.85 -9.79 -8.01
CA LYS A 32 -15.68 -10.74 -9.13
C LYS A 32 -16.91 -10.78 -10.02
N ALA A 33 -16.70 -11.00 -11.32
CA ALA A 33 -17.78 -11.19 -12.29
C ALA A 33 -18.47 -12.57 -12.12
N SER A 34 -17.76 -13.58 -11.60
CA SER A 34 -18.28 -14.92 -11.39
C SER A 34 -17.75 -15.51 -10.09
N ALA A 35 -18.60 -16.24 -9.36
CA ALA A 35 -18.20 -17.00 -8.19
C ALA A 35 -17.62 -18.38 -8.57
N ASP A 36 -18.07 -18.93 -9.69
CA ASP A 36 -17.75 -20.30 -10.12
C ASP A 36 -16.42 -20.39 -10.91
N ASP A 37 -15.97 -19.27 -11.48
CA ASP A 37 -14.68 -19.22 -12.16
C ASP A 37 -13.54 -19.12 -11.13
N LYS A 38 -12.48 -19.89 -11.33
CA LYS A 38 -11.29 -19.87 -10.45
C LYS A 38 -10.48 -18.59 -10.60
N ASN A 39 -10.50 -17.97 -11.77
CA ASN A 39 -9.75 -16.74 -12.06
C ASN A 39 -10.58 -15.72 -12.85
N PRO A 40 -11.74 -15.28 -12.30
CA PRO A 40 -12.64 -14.36 -12.98
C PRO A 40 -12.04 -12.97 -13.11
N ASP A 41 -12.52 -12.26 -14.12
CA ASP A 41 -12.37 -10.82 -14.26
C ASP A 41 -13.20 -10.11 -13.17
N LEU A 42 -13.02 -8.80 -13.02
CA LEU A 42 -13.86 -7.97 -12.17
C LEU A 42 -15.26 -7.83 -12.77
N SER A 43 -16.27 -7.77 -11.90
CA SER A 43 -17.61 -7.33 -12.28
C SER A 43 -17.61 -5.85 -12.67
N VAL A 44 -18.71 -5.37 -13.26
CA VAL A 44 -18.92 -3.94 -13.53
C VAL A 44 -18.79 -3.11 -12.22
N GLN A 45 -19.31 -3.65 -11.11
CA GLN A 45 -19.16 -3.05 -9.79
C GLN A 45 -17.70 -3.01 -9.36
N GLY A 46 -16.98 -4.14 -9.52
CA GLY A 46 -15.56 -4.22 -9.19
C GLY A 46 -14.68 -3.27 -10.00
N GLN A 47 -14.99 -3.07 -11.28
CA GLN A 47 -14.28 -2.10 -12.13
C GLN A 47 -14.47 -0.67 -11.61
N LYS A 48 -15.71 -0.29 -11.27
CA LYS A 48 -15.99 1.01 -10.68
C LYS A 48 -15.29 1.21 -9.34
N ARG A 49 -15.21 0.14 -8.49
CA ARG A 49 -14.47 0.18 -7.24
C ARG A 49 -12.97 0.37 -7.46
N ALA A 50 -12.40 -0.27 -8.47
CA ALA A 50 -11.00 -0.07 -8.85
C ALA A 50 -10.72 1.37 -9.30
N ASP A 51 -11.63 1.99 -10.05
CA ASP A 51 -11.52 3.39 -10.45
C ASP A 51 -11.66 4.34 -9.24
N ALA A 52 -12.58 4.05 -8.31
CA ALA A 52 -12.72 4.80 -7.06
C ALA A 52 -11.46 4.71 -6.20
N LEU A 53 -10.84 3.54 -6.09
CA LEU A 53 -9.56 3.36 -5.40
C LEU A 53 -8.47 4.25 -6.00
N ALA A 54 -8.35 4.27 -7.33
CA ALA A 54 -7.38 5.12 -8.02
C ALA A 54 -7.63 6.62 -7.75
N HIS A 55 -8.89 7.03 -7.71
CA HIS A 55 -9.25 8.41 -7.37
C HIS A 55 -8.88 8.77 -5.92
N ILE A 56 -9.11 7.87 -4.96
CA ILE A 56 -8.74 8.06 -3.55
C ILE A 56 -7.22 8.17 -3.38
N LEU A 57 -6.47 7.35 -4.11
CA LEU A 57 -5.02 7.28 -3.99
C LEU A 57 -4.25 8.25 -4.92
N LYS A 58 -4.95 9.11 -5.68
CA LYS A 58 -4.34 9.97 -6.71
C LYS A 58 -3.20 10.86 -6.21
N ASP A 59 -3.30 11.34 -4.96
CA ASP A 59 -2.32 12.23 -4.35
C ASP A 59 -1.38 11.49 -3.38
N SER A 60 -1.48 10.15 -3.30
CA SER A 60 -0.71 9.32 -2.37
C SER A 60 0.70 8.98 -2.87
N GLN A 61 1.12 9.50 -4.01
CA GLN A 61 2.47 9.30 -4.57
C GLN A 61 2.89 7.82 -4.58
N ILE A 62 2.02 6.95 -5.11
CA ILE A 62 2.30 5.52 -5.21
C ILE A 62 3.47 5.28 -6.18
N THR A 63 4.55 4.68 -5.68
CA THR A 63 5.76 4.36 -6.44
C THR A 63 5.95 2.87 -6.69
N SER A 64 5.17 2.03 -6.00
CA SER A 64 5.20 0.57 -6.14
C SER A 64 3.80 -0.01 -6.07
N VAL A 65 3.51 -1.01 -6.90
CA VAL A 65 2.24 -1.73 -6.91
C VAL A 65 2.51 -3.22 -6.88
N PHE A 66 1.93 -3.93 -5.91
CA PHE A 66 2.06 -5.38 -5.76
C PHE A 66 0.69 -6.02 -5.92
N VAL A 67 0.66 -7.06 -6.73
CA VAL A 67 -0.55 -7.84 -7.04
C VAL A 67 -0.23 -9.33 -6.98
N THR A 68 -1.25 -10.17 -6.98
CA THR A 68 -1.05 -11.61 -7.09
C THR A 68 -1.19 -12.09 -8.55
N GLU A 69 -0.98 -13.37 -8.79
CA GLU A 69 -1.16 -14.04 -10.09
C GLU A 69 -2.61 -13.99 -10.61
N PHE A 70 -3.57 -13.64 -9.76
CA PHE A 70 -4.99 -13.64 -10.13
C PHE A 70 -5.41 -12.33 -10.82
N LYS A 71 -6.17 -12.45 -11.92
CA LYS A 71 -6.69 -11.30 -12.70
C LYS A 71 -7.37 -10.25 -11.83
N ARG A 72 -8.24 -10.67 -10.90
CA ARG A 72 -9.00 -9.76 -10.03
C ARG A 72 -8.12 -8.81 -9.22
N THR A 73 -6.91 -9.24 -8.80
CA THR A 73 -5.97 -8.34 -8.11
C THR A 73 -5.28 -7.38 -9.07
N GLN A 74 -4.91 -7.88 -10.25
CA GLN A 74 -4.26 -7.09 -11.30
C GLN A 74 -5.22 -6.03 -11.83
N GLU A 75 -6.47 -6.39 -12.10
CA GLU A 75 -7.50 -5.46 -12.58
C GLU A 75 -7.89 -4.42 -11.53
N THR A 76 -7.96 -4.81 -10.24
CA THR A 76 -8.19 -3.84 -9.15
C THR A 76 -7.07 -2.81 -9.06
N ALA A 77 -5.82 -3.22 -9.24
CA ALA A 77 -4.68 -2.31 -9.18
C ALA A 77 -4.49 -1.46 -10.44
N ALA A 78 -5.00 -1.93 -11.58
CA ALA A 78 -4.68 -1.36 -12.90
C ALA A 78 -4.96 0.15 -13.04
N PRO A 79 -6.09 0.72 -12.57
CA PRO A 79 -6.32 2.16 -12.66
C PRO A 79 -5.29 2.97 -11.87
N THR A 80 -4.96 2.56 -10.64
CA THR A 80 -3.95 3.22 -9.80
C THR A 80 -2.56 3.11 -10.44
N ALA A 81 -2.20 1.93 -10.93
CA ALA A 81 -0.91 1.69 -11.60
C ALA A 81 -0.74 2.57 -12.85
N ARG A 82 -1.80 2.69 -13.66
CA ARG A 82 -1.80 3.58 -14.85
C ARG A 82 -1.64 5.05 -14.46
N ALA A 83 -2.39 5.51 -13.44
CA ALA A 83 -2.33 6.90 -12.99
C ALA A 83 -0.95 7.29 -12.44
N GLY A 84 -0.29 6.35 -11.75
CA GLY A 84 1.06 6.54 -11.19
C GLY A 84 2.19 6.21 -12.17
N HIS A 85 1.91 5.74 -13.39
CA HIS A 85 2.92 5.22 -14.34
C HIS A 85 3.81 4.12 -13.73
N VAL A 86 3.25 3.27 -12.88
CA VAL A 86 3.93 2.18 -12.17
C VAL A 86 3.57 0.84 -12.78
N SER A 87 4.57 0.02 -13.08
CA SER A 87 4.34 -1.37 -13.50
C SER A 87 4.08 -2.26 -12.28
N PRO A 88 2.95 -2.99 -12.20
CA PRO A 88 2.69 -3.89 -11.09
C PRO A 88 3.71 -5.04 -11.03
N THR A 89 4.15 -5.36 -9.81
CA THR A 89 4.95 -6.55 -9.52
C THR A 89 4.04 -7.67 -9.05
N VAL A 90 4.11 -8.81 -9.71
CA VAL A 90 3.33 -10.00 -9.33
C VAL A 90 4.10 -10.77 -8.26
N ILE A 91 3.46 -11.01 -7.12
CA ILE A 91 3.94 -11.89 -6.04
C ILE A 91 2.87 -12.96 -5.84
N PRO A 92 3.21 -14.27 -5.85
CA PRO A 92 2.24 -15.32 -5.62
C PRO A 92 1.46 -15.13 -4.31
N ALA A 93 0.15 -15.39 -4.35
CA ALA A 93 -0.75 -15.13 -3.20
C ALA A 93 -0.35 -15.88 -1.92
N ASN A 94 0.38 -16.98 -2.05
CA ASN A 94 0.88 -17.80 -0.95
C ASN A 94 2.30 -17.42 -0.49
N ASP A 95 2.95 -16.42 -1.12
CA ASP A 95 4.31 -16.00 -0.77
C ASP A 95 4.30 -14.65 -0.03
N ILE A 96 3.69 -14.66 1.16
CA ILE A 96 3.65 -13.48 2.04
C ILE A 96 5.07 -13.05 2.45
N GLY A 97 6.00 -14.01 2.59
CA GLY A 97 7.38 -13.73 2.98
C GLY A 97 8.08 -12.83 1.96
N ALA A 98 8.04 -13.18 0.68
CA ALA A 98 8.62 -12.36 -0.38
C ALA A 98 7.97 -10.97 -0.46
N LEU A 99 6.65 -10.88 -0.25
CA LEU A 99 5.96 -9.59 -0.22
C LEU A 99 6.46 -8.73 0.94
N VAL A 100 6.54 -9.27 2.16
CA VAL A 100 7.00 -8.54 3.35
C VAL A 100 8.44 -8.02 3.19
N GLU A 101 9.35 -8.83 2.61
CA GLU A 101 10.71 -8.39 2.31
C GLU A 101 10.72 -7.15 1.40
N LYS A 102 9.92 -7.18 0.33
CA LYS A 102 9.81 -6.04 -0.59
C LYS A 102 9.21 -4.81 0.08
N LEU A 103 8.17 -4.98 0.92
CA LEU A 103 7.52 -3.88 1.63
C LEU A 103 8.45 -3.22 2.66
N ARG A 104 9.32 -3.99 3.32
CA ARG A 104 10.32 -3.44 4.25
C ARG A 104 11.47 -2.70 3.56
N ALA A 105 11.71 -2.99 2.29
CA ALA A 105 12.74 -2.33 1.49
C ALA A 105 12.24 -1.09 0.73
N LEU A 106 10.98 -0.67 0.93
CA LEU A 106 10.39 0.47 0.24
C LEU A 106 11.03 1.80 0.65
N ASN A 107 11.20 2.67 -0.34
CA ASN A 107 11.59 4.08 -0.13
C ASN A 107 10.46 5.06 -0.44
N GLY A 108 9.28 4.58 -0.81
CA GLY A 108 8.09 5.36 -1.15
C GLY A 108 6.81 4.58 -0.94
N ASN A 109 5.67 5.21 -1.14
CA ASN A 109 4.37 4.60 -0.87
C ASN A 109 4.04 3.50 -1.88
N ALA A 110 3.29 2.51 -1.41
CA ALA A 110 2.91 1.36 -2.22
C ALA A 110 1.42 1.03 -2.12
N LEU A 111 0.89 0.43 -3.21
CA LEU A 111 -0.39 -0.26 -3.21
C LEU A 111 -0.15 -1.76 -3.22
N VAL A 112 -0.82 -2.49 -2.35
CA VAL A 112 -0.91 -3.96 -2.35
C VAL A 112 -2.36 -4.35 -2.57
N VAL A 113 -2.62 -5.17 -3.59
CA VAL A 113 -3.95 -5.76 -3.80
C VAL A 113 -3.86 -7.26 -3.55
N GLY A 114 -4.50 -7.70 -2.47
CA GLY A 114 -4.50 -9.09 -1.99
C GLY A 114 -5.90 -9.68 -1.89
N HIS A 115 -6.04 -10.63 -0.97
CA HIS A 115 -7.26 -11.41 -0.77
C HIS A 115 -7.71 -11.33 0.69
N GLY A 116 -9.03 -11.49 0.94
CA GLY A 116 -9.59 -11.42 2.30
C GLY A 116 -8.95 -12.39 3.29
N ASN A 117 -8.49 -13.54 2.83
CA ASN A 117 -7.83 -14.55 3.65
C ASN A 117 -6.32 -14.33 3.85
N THR A 118 -5.63 -13.57 2.98
CA THR A 118 -4.18 -13.36 3.07
C THR A 118 -3.80 -12.02 3.70
N ILE A 119 -4.67 -11.01 3.62
CA ILE A 119 -4.42 -9.69 4.21
C ILE A 119 -4.23 -9.74 5.73
N PRO A 120 -5.02 -10.49 6.52
CA PRO A 120 -4.79 -10.59 7.96
C PRO A 120 -3.39 -11.11 8.31
N ASP A 121 -2.90 -12.12 7.61
CA ASP A 121 -1.56 -12.67 7.80
C ASP A 121 -0.46 -11.69 7.37
N LEU A 122 -0.67 -10.96 6.28
CA LEU A 122 0.23 -9.90 5.84
C LEU A 122 0.34 -8.78 6.89
N LEU A 123 -0.79 -8.30 7.42
CA LEU A 123 -0.81 -7.27 8.45
C LEU A 123 -0.06 -7.73 9.71
N LYS A 124 -0.30 -8.97 10.15
CA LYS A 124 0.43 -9.58 11.27
C LYS A 124 1.93 -9.67 10.98
N ALA A 125 2.35 -10.08 9.79
CA ALA A 125 3.75 -10.18 9.40
C ALA A 125 4.44 -8.81 9.29
N LEU A 126 3.70 -7.74 9.04
CA LEU A 126 4.17 -6.35 9.09
C LEU A 126 4.26 -5.81 10.52
N GLY A 127 3.82 -6.55 11.54
CA GLY A 127 3.91 -6.15 12.95
C GLY A 127 2.62 -5.52 13.52
N ILE A 128 1.50 -5.59 12.80
CA ILE A 128 0.21 -5.13 13.32
C ILE A 128 -0.33 -6.16 14.32
N ALA A 129 -0.37 -5.77 15.60
CA ALA A 129 -0.79 -6.66 16.68
C ALA A 129 -2.31 -6.85 16.77
N THR A 130 -3.10 -5.86 16.30
CA THR A 130 -4.56 -5.95 16.34
C THR A 130 -5.04 -6.95 15.29
N PRO A 131 -5.79 -8.00 15.68
CA PRO A 131 -6.35 -8.94 14.73
C PRO A 131 -7.31 -8.26 13.75
N VAL A 132 -7.19 -8.61 12.48
CA VAL A 132 -8.08 -8.14 11.42
C VAL A 132 -8.81 -9.33 10.82
N SER A 133 -10.10 -9.17 10.57
CA SER A 133 -10.94 -10.11 9.83
C SER A 133 -11.68 -9.34 8.74
N ILE A 134 -11.71 -9.87 7.55
CA ILE A 134 -12.39 -9.27 6.38
C ILE A 134 -13.54 -10.20 5.99
N PRO A 135 -14.80 -9.76 6.15
CA PRO A 135 -15.96 -10.52 5.68
C PRO A 135 -15.89 -10.81 4.18
N GLU A 136 -16.50 -11.93 3.75
CA GLU A 136 -16.43 -12.34 2.33
C GLU A 136 -17.09 -11.34 1.38
N ASP A 137 -18.07 -10.60 1.85
CA ASP A 137 -18.84 -9.59 1.13
C ASP A 137 -18.32 -8.16 1.33
N ASP A 138 -17.27 -7.97 2.15
CA ASP A 138 -16.67 -6.66 2.35
C ASP A 138 -15.50 -6.40 1.39
N TYR A 139 -15.68 -5.38 0.55
CA TYR A 139 -14.71 -4.85 -0.40
C TYR A 139 -14.37 -3.38 -0.12
N THR A 140 -14.80 -2.85 1.03
CA THR A 140 -14.74 -1.40 1.30
C THR A 140 -13.49 -0.96 2.05
N GLU A 141 -12.70 -1.89 2.59
CA GLU A 141 -11.61 -1.56 3.49
C GLU A 141 -10.31 -1.18 2.76
N ILE A 142 -9.67 -0.11 3.24
CA ILE A 142 -8.29 0.24 2.92
C ILE A 142 -7.50 0.20 4.22
N PHE A 143 -6.46 -0.62 4.27
CA PHE A 143 -5.52 -0.71 5.38
C PHE A 143 -4.28 0.12 5.01
N ALA A 144 -4.13 1.31 5.59
CA ALA A 144 -2.93 2.11 5.43
C ALA A 144 -1.94 1.76 6.56
N VAL A 145 -0.84 1.10 6.20
CA VAL A 145 0.21 0.67 7.13
C VAL A 145 1.42 1.59 6.97
N PHE A 146 1.80 2.26 8.04
CA PHE A 146 3.05 3.03 8.13
C PHE A 146 4.16 2.04 8.49
N VAL A 147 5.05 1.76 7.53
CA VAL A 147 6.11 0.76 7.69
C VAL A 147 7.33 1.40 8.34
N GLY A 148 7.62 1.01 9.60
CA GLY A 148 8.75 1.53 10.38
C GLY A 148 9.10 0.58 11.51
N ASP A 149 9.93 1.02 12.46
CA ASP A 149 10.33 0.22 13.62
C ASP A 149 9.14 -0.25 14.47
N ALA A 150 8.09 0.56 14.51
CA ALA A 150 6.77 0.22 15.09
C ALA A 150 5.71 0.49 14.02
N ALA A 151 5.26 -0.56 13.35
CA ALA A 151 4.22 -0.44 12.34
C ALA A 151 2.90 0.07 12.94
N GLN A 152 2.27 1.01 12.26
CA GLN A 152 0.98 1.58 12.64
C GLN A 152 -0.05 1.32 11.54
N LEU A 153 -1.29 1.06 11.94
CA LEU A 153 -2.41 0.78 11.05
C LEU A 153 -3.47 1.88 11.16
N LEU A 154 -3.84 2.46 10.04
CA LEU A 154 -5.05 3.25 9.88
C LEU A 154 -6.02 2.47 8.98
N ARG A 155 -7.24 2.20 9.47
CA ARG A 155 -8.32 1.58 8.68
C ARG A 155 -9.22 2.66 8.13
N LEU A 156 -9.43 2.64 6.83
CA LEU A 156 -10.31 3.53 6.11
C LEU A 156 -11.36 2.68 5.37
N HIS A 157 -12.52 3.26 5.13
CA HIS A 157 -13.57 2.65 4.32
C HIS A 157 -13.92 3.58 3.17
N TYR A 158 -14.02 3.03 1.98
CA TYR A 158 -14.50 3.77 0.83
C TYR A 158 -15.86 3.20 0.40
N PRO A 159 -16.92 3.98 0.58
CA PRO A 159 -18.26 3.56 0.17
C PRO A 159 -18.32 3.47 -1.35
N PHE A 160 -19.28 2.69 -1.79
CA PHE A 160 -19.58 2.55 -3.19
C PHE A 160 -21.07 2.50 -3.41
#